data_0929cb0c7b7c0df8dbcc55b54dc8b928
#
_entry.id   0929cb0c7b7c0df8dbcc55b54dc8b928
#
_cell.length_a   1.000
_cell.length_b   1.000
_cell.length_c   1.000
_cell.angle_alpha   90.00
_cell.angle_beta   90.00
_cell.angle_gamma   90.00
#
_symmetry.space_group_name_H-M   'P 1'
#
loop_
_entity.id
_entity.type
_entity.pdbx_description
1 polymer ?
#
loop_
_entity_poly.entity_id
_entity_poly.type
_entity_poly.pdbx_seq_one_letter_code
_entity_poly.pdbx_strand_id
1 'polypeptide(L)'
;MKEIFWKFFNADTEQEVDKILSSNSIFKDPKNWKPYGNNKGNFGTFESQQNHPVPALIEKITNSIDAILIKECKLKGIDPKSQDAPKSMNSAVELFYNVKDGEIGELTGQQRRELAENIQILAVGDKTQPSIIIYDCGEGQKPENFEHSFLSLHRNNKTNIHFVQGKYNMGSTGAVVFCGDNKYQLIGSKR
;
A
#
# COMPACT_ATOMS: atom_id res chain seq x y z
N MET A 1 -9.60 8.00 -17.73
CA MET A 1 -8.70 7.57 -16.61
C MET A 1 -8.96 6.13 -16.17
N LYS A 2 -10.21 5.71 -15.86
CA LYS A 2 -10.52 4.33 -15.43
C LYS A 2 -10.07 3.26 -16.43
N GLU A 3 -10.33 3.44 -17.72
CA GLU A 3 -9.90 2.50 -18.77
C GLU A 3 -8.38 2.40 -18.88
N ILE A 4 -7.67 3.51 -18.73
CA ILE A 4 -6.19 3.54 -18.75
C ILE A 4 -5.63 2.78 -17.54
N PHE A 5 -6.23 2.95 -16.36
CA PHE A 5 -5.84 2.19 -15.18
C PHE A 5 -5.93 0.69 -15.42
N TRP A 6 -7.05 0.22 -16.00
CA TRP A 6 -7.23 -1.21 -16.28
C TRP A 6 -6.29 -1.74 -17.38
N LYS A 7 -5.88 -0.90 -18.34
CA LYS A 7 -4.85 -1.28 -19.31
C LYS A 7 -3.51 -1.54 -18.61
N PHE A 8 -3.09 -0.65 -17.69
CA PHE A 8 -1.88 -0.87 -16.91
C PHE A 8 -2.00 -2.06 -15.95
N PHE A 9 -3.15 -2.23 -15.31
CA PHE A 9 -3.39 -3.34 -14.39
C PHE A 9 -3.27 -4.71 -15.07
N ASN A 10 -3.69 -4.80 -16.34
CA ASN A 10 -3.63 -6.03 -17.13
C ASN A 10 -2.33 -6.16 -17.96
N ALA A 11 -1.38 -5.24 -17.82
CA ALA A 11 -0.10 -5.35 -18.48
C ALA A 11 0.80 -6.32 -17.70
N ASP A 12 1.23 -7.41 -18.33
CA ASP A 12 2.06 -8.44 -17.71
C ASP A 12 3.56 -8.15 -17.81
N THR A 13 3.95 -7.23 -18.71
CA THR A 13 5.35 -6.93 -18.98
C THR A 13 5.61 -5.42 -19.02
N GLU A 14 6.87 -5.01 -18.74
CA GLU A 14 7.29 -3.61 -18.88
C GLU A 14 7.13 -3.09 -20.31
N GLN A 15 7.33 -3.95 -21.34
CA GLN A 15 7.13 -3.59 -22.74
C GLN A 15 5.67 -3.24 -23.05
N GLU A 16 4.71 -3.90 -22.41
CA GLU A 16 3.30 -3.55 -22.55
C GLU A 16 2.99 -2.23 -21.86
N VAL A 17 3.57 -1.97 -20.70
CA VAL A 17 3.49 -0.66 -20.01
C VAL A 17 4.04 0.44 -20.93
N ASP A 18 5.21 0.24 -21.53
CA ASP A 18 5.84 1.19 -22.46
C ASP A 18 4.96 1.48 -23.69
N LYS A 19 4.30 0.45 -24.24
CA LYS A 19 3.33 0.62 -25.33
C LYS A 19 2.13 1.47 -24.91
N ILE A 20 1.59 1.26 -23.70
CA ILE A 20 0.48 2.06 -23.17
C ILE A 20 0.93 3.52 -22.99
N LEU A 21 2.10 3.74 -22.39
CA LEU A 21 2.67 5.07 -22.22
C LEU A 21 2.89 5.80 -23.56
N SER A 22 3.52 5.13 -24.51
CA SER A 22 3.86 5.72 -25.82
C SER A 22 2.65 5.94 -26.73
N SER A 23 1.59 5.13 -26.60
CA SER A 23 0.38 5.25 -27.43
C SER A 23 -0.61 6.29 -26.94
N ASN A 24 -0.49 6.77 -25.71
CA ASN A 24 -1.46 7.68 -25.12
C ASN A 24 -0.90 9.11 -25.02
N SER A 25 -1.62 10.08 -25.60
CA SER A 25 -1.22 11.50 -25.63
C SER A 25 -1.08 12.12 -24.23
N ILE A 26 -1.83 11.62 -23.24
CA ILE A 26 -1.74 12.10 -21.85
C ILE A 26 -0.32 11.94 -21.30
N PHE A 27 0.35 10.82 -21.61
CA PHE A 27 1.69 10.54 -21.09
C PHE A 27 2.81 11.19 -21.91
N LYS A 28 2.48 11.70 -23.13
CA LYS A 28 3.42 12.45 -23.95
C LYS A 28 3.57 13.91 -23.51
N ASP A 29 2.62 14.44 -22.77
CA ASP A 29 2.68 15.80 -22.25
C ASP A 29 3.53 15.83 -20.97
N PRO A 30 4.70 16.50 -20.96
CA PRO A 30 5.55 16.61 -19.77
C PRO A 30 4.87 17.20 -18.55
N LYS A 31 3.80 17.97 -18.72
CA LYS A 31 3.02 18.58 -17.63
C LYS A 31 2.28 17.54 -16.78
N ASN A 32 2.04 16.36 -17.33
CA ASN A 32 1.38 15.27 -16.62
C ASN A 32 2.34 14.41 -15.80
N TRP A 33 3.65 14.71 -15.87
CA TRP A 33 4.69 14.03 -15.10
C TRP A 33 5.18 14.92 -13.97
N LYS A 34 5.24 14.32 -12.79
CA LYS A 34 5.77 14.99 -11.59
C LYS A 34 6.88 14.14 -10.99
N PRO A 35 7.91 14.79 -10.41
CA PRO A 35 8.84 14.06 -9.56
C PRO A 35 8.09 13.37 -8.42
N TYR A 36 8.57 12.23 -7.98
CA TYR A 36 7.96 11.51 -6.87
C TYR A 36 7.87 12.43 -5.62
N GLY A 37 6.65 12.50 -5.03
CA GLY A 37 6.39 13.43 -3.91
C GLY A 37 6.57 14.90 -4.25
N ASN A 38 6.50 15.23 -5.55
CA ASN A 38 6.71 16.60 -6.08
C ASN A 38 8.08 17.21 -5.70
N ASN A 39 9.08 16.35 -5.44
CA ASN A 39 10.43 16.77 -5.06
C ASN A 39 11.50 15.96 -5.79
N LYS A 40 12.31 16.64 -6.64
CA LYS A 40 13.40 16.02 -7.40
C LYS A 40 14.49 15.39 -6.49
N GLY A 41 14.70 15.94 -5.29
CA GLY A 41 15.66 15.39 -4.32
C GLY A 41 15.32 14.02 -3.77
N ASN A 42 14.08 13.56 -3.96
CA ASN A 42 13.65 12.23 -3.49
C ASN A 42 14.30 11.07 -4.25
N PHE A 43 14.82 11.29 -5.46
CA PHE A 43 15.47 10.24 -6.25
C PHE A 43 16.65 9.58 -5.53
N GLY A 44 17.53 10.36 -4.92
CA GLY A 44 18.69 9.82 -4.18
C GLY A 44 18.32 9.04 -2.92
N THR A 45 17.10 9.20 -2.43
CA THR A 45 16.64 8.53 -1.20
C THR A 45 16.13 7.12 -1.50
N PHE A 46 15.62 6.85 -2.70
CA PHE A 46 15.06 5.52 -3.04
C PHE A 46 16.11 4.42 -3.03
N GLU A 47 17.28 4.68 -3.60
CA GLU A 47 18.34 3.67 -3.75
C GLU A 47 18.97 3.26 -2.42
N SER A 48 18.86 4.10 -1.39
CA SER A 48 19.46 3.87 -0.08
C SER A 48 18.53 3.28 0.97
N GLN A 49 17.22 3.14 0.68
CA GLN A 49 16.23 2.75 1.70
C GLN A 49 16.22 1.26 2.03
N GLN A 50 16.40 0.38 1.05
CA GLN A 50 16.30 -1.06 1.23
C GLN A 50 17.36 -1.78 0.37
N ASN A 51 18.11 -2.65 1.00
CA ASN A 51 19.12 -3.48 0.32
C ASN A 51 18.57 -4.85 -0.12
N HIS A 52 17.33 -5.18 0.25
CA HIS A 52 16.74 -6.49 -0.03
C HIS A 52 15.23 -6.36 -0.30
N PRO A 53 14.66 -7.12 -1.28
CA PRO A 53 13.25 -7.02 -1.64
C PRO A 53 12.28 -7.52 -0.56
N VAL A 54 12.68 -8.49 0.25
CA VAL A 54 11.77 -9.08 1.27
C VAL A 54 11.31 -8.08 2.32
N PRO A 55 12.16 -7.28 2.97
CA PRO A 55 11.71 -6.23 3.88
C PRO A 55 10.78 -5.21 3.20
N ALA A 56 11.06 -4.86 1.93
CA ALA A 56 10.20 -3.95 1.17
C ALA A 56 8.80 -4.53 0.93
N LEU A 57 8.70 -5.82 0.65
CA LEU A 57 7.42 -6.53 0.51
C LEU A 57 6.68 -6.61 1.86
N ILE A 58 7.38 -6.99 2.94
CA ILE A 58 6.80 -7.06 4.29
C ILE A 58 6.21 -5.71 4.69
N GLU A 59 6.89 -4.61 4.38
CA GLU A 59 6.38 -3.28 4.69
C GLU A 59 5.08 -2.95 3.93
N LYS A 60 4.94 -3.37 2.67
CA LYS A 60 3.67 -3.24 1.94
C LYS A 60 2.55 -4.00 2.64
N ILE A 61 2.81 -5.23 3.07
CA ILE A 61 1.84 -6.06 3.80
C ILE A 61 1.47 -5.40 5.14
N THR A 62 2.45 -4.91 5.88
CA THR A 62 2.23 -4.18 7.15
C THR A 62 1.35 -2.95 6.93
N ASN A 63 1.58 -2.19 5.86
CA ASN A 63 0.73 -1.05 5.53
C ASN A 63 -0.71 -1.44 5.19
N SER A 64 -0.92 -2.60 4.56
CA SER A 64 -2.25 -3.16 4.30
C SER A 64 -2.96 -3.55 5.60
N ILE A 65 -2.26 -4.20 6.55
CA ILE A 65 -2.79 -4.50 7.88
C ILE A 65 -3.20 -3.23 8.61
N ASP A 66 -2.33 -2.22 8.64
CA ASP A 66 -2.62 -0.92 9.24
C ASP A 66 -3.88 -0.26 8.64
N ALA A 67 -4.02 -0.30 7.32
CA ALA A 67 -5.16 0.28 6.62
C ALA A 67 -6.48 -0.41 7.02
N ILE A 68 -6.46 -1.72 7.20
CA ILE A 68 -7.61 -2.50 7.66
C ILE A 68 -7.95 -2.14 9.10
N LEU A 69 -6.98 -2.13 10.02
CA LEU A 69 -7.23 -1.78 11.42
C LEU A 69 -7.77 -0.36 11.57
N ILE A 70 -7.26 0.60 10.79
CA ILE A 70 -7.78 1.97 10.79
C ILE A 70 -9.22 2.01 10.27
N LYS A 71 -9.55 1.25 9.24
CA LYS A 71 -10.93 1.13 8.73
C LYS A 71 -11.85 0.57 9.80
N GLU A 72 -11.49 -0.55 10.44
CA GLU A 72 -12.31 -1.17 11.49
C GLU A 72 -12.54 -0.22 12.68
N CYS A 73 -11.50 0.53 13.08
CA CYS A 73 -11.61 1.57 14.09
C CYS A 73 -12.69 2.60 13.74
N LYS A 74 -12.65 3.11 12.50
CA LYS A 74 -13.63 4.08 12.00
C LYS A 74 -15.04 3.51 11.86
N LEU A 75 -15.17 2.24 11.44
CA LEU A 75 -16.47 1.56 11.37
C LEU A 75 -17.15 1.42 12.74
N LYS A 76 -16.35 1.33 13.80
CA LYS A 76 -16.86 1.38 15.19
C LYS A 76 -17.13 2.81 15.71
N GLY A 77 -17.00 3.83 14.86
CA GLY A 77 -17.22 5.23 15.21
C GLY A 77 -16.10 5.85 16.07
N ILE A 78 -14.93 5.20 16.14
CA ILE A 78 -13.80 5.67 16.94
C ILE A 78 -12.83 6.43 16.03
N ASP A 79 -12.44 7.65 16.43
CA ASP A 79 -11.32 8.34 15.76
C ASP A 79 -10.01 7.61 16.10
N PRO A 80 -9.24 7.11 15.10
CA PRO A 80 -7.98 6.41 15.34
C PRO A 80 -6.94 7.19 16.15
N LYS A 81 -7.05 8.51 16.20
CA LYS A 81 -6.13 9.40 16.93
C LYS A 81 -6.67 9.82 18.32
N SER A 82 -7.89 9.44 18.66
CA SER A 82 -8.52 9.79 19.95
C SER A 82 -7.93 8.99 21.11
N GLN A 83 -8.25 9.42 22.31
CA GLN A 83 -7.90 8.68 23.53
C GLN A 83 -8.66 7.35 23.65
N ASP A 84 -9.83 7.25 23.02
CA ASP A 84 -10.66 6.03 23.01
C ASP A 84 -10.16 4.97 22.05
N ALA A 85 -9.23 5.33 21.15
CA ALA A 85 -8.62 4.38 20.21
C ALA A 85 -7.73 3.35 20.93
N PRO A 86 -7.64 2.12 20.41
CA PRO A 86 -6.75 1.09 20.94
C PRO A 86 -5.31 1.59 21.12
N LYS A 87 -4.64 1.12 22.17
CA LYS A 87 -3.26 1.56 22.48
C LYS A 87 -2.19 0.64 21.93
N SER A 88 -2.58 -0.51 21.38
CA SER A 88 -1.69 -1.49 20.75
C SER A 88 -2.41 -2.24 19.63
N MET A 89 -1.66 -2.93 18.78
CA MET A 89 -2.23 -3.79 17.75
C MET A 89 -3.07 -4.92 18.37
N ASN A 90 -2.59 -5.56 19.42
CA ASN A 90 -3.32 -6.61 20.09
C ASN A 90 -4.67 -6.11 20.64
N SER A 91 -4.69 -4.96 21.31
CA SER A 91 -5.96 -4.37 21.79
C SER A 91 -6.89 -3.93 20.65
N ALA A 92 -6.35 -3.58 19.49
CA ALA A 92 -7.15 -3.31 18.30
C ALA A 92 -7.77 -4.59 17.73
N VAL A 93 -6.99 -5.66 17.61
CA VAL A 93 -7.47 -6.97 17.15
C VAL A 93 -8.54 -7.52 18.10
N GLU A 94 -8.30 -7.42 19.41
CA GLU A 94 -9.27 -7.83 20.42
C GLU A 94 -10.59 -7.07 20.26
N LEU A 95 -10.53 -5.74 20.20
CA LEU A 95 -11.70 -4.88 20.08
C LEU A 95 -12.46 -5.06 18.76
N PHE A 96 -11.76 -5.21 17.65
CA PHE A 96 -12.39 -5.22 16.32
C PHE A 96 -12.92 -6.59 15.94
N TYR A 97 -12.21 -7.65 16.30
CA TYR A 97 -12.52 -9.02 15.91
C TYR A 97 -12.98 -9.92 17.05
N ASN A 98 -13.09 -9.37 18.28
CA ASN A 98 -13.48 -10.11 19.48
C ASN A 98 -12.56 -11.33 19.74
N VAL A 99 -11.27 -11.12 19.61
CA VAL A 99 -10.23 -12.14 19.80
C VAL A 99 -9.48 -11.82 21.08
N LYS A 100 -9.61 -12.68 22.08
CA LYS A 100 -8.99 -12.48 23.38
C LYS A 100 -7.48 -12.22 23.25
N ASP A 101 -6.98 -11.20 23.91
CA ASP A 101 -5.57 -10.79 23.94
C ASP A 101 -4.96 -10.53 22.52
N GLY A 102 -5.81 -10.45 21.48
CA GLY A 102 -5.38 -10.28 20.10
C GLY A 102 -4.76 -11.55 19.46
N GLU A 103 -4.98 -12.72 20.07
CA GLU A 103 -4.42 -14.01 19.63
C GLU A 103 -5.20 -14.60 18.43
N ILE A 104 -4.92 -14.13 17.22
CA ILE A 104 -5.57 -14.58 15.97
C ILE A 104 -5.49 -16.09 15.78
N GLY A 105 -4.49 -16.75 16.38
CA GLY A 105 -4.34 -18.21 16.37
C GLY A 105 -5.54 -18.96 16.96
N GLU A 106 -6.30 -18.35 17.89
CA GLU A 106 -7.47 -18.95 18.51
C GLU A 106 -8.73 -18.91 17.64
N LEU A 107 -8.72 -18.14 16.56
CA LEU A 107 -9.83 -18.11 15.61
C LEU A 107 -10.01 -19.46 14.92
N THR A 108 -11.26 -19.81 14.62
CA THR A 108 -11.58 -20.98 13.80
C THR A 108 -10.96 -20.87 12.40
N GLY A 109 -10.78 -22.00 11.72
CA GLY A 109 -10.26 -21.99 10.35
C GLY A 109 -11.11 -21.15 9.38
N GLN A 110 -12.43 -21.09 9.58
CA GLN A 110 -13.32 -20.26 8.78
C GLN A 110 -13.08 -18.77 9.04
N GLN A 111 -13.06 -18.35 10.30
CA GLN A 111 -12.80 -16.93 10.68
C GLN A 111 -11.45 -16.44 10.17
N ARG A 112 -10.39 -17.26 10.30
CA ARG A 112 -9.07 -16.92 9.76
C ARG A 112 -9.09 -16.74 8.24
N ARG A 113 -9.84 -17.58 7.52
CA ARG A 113 -9.98 -17.46 6.07
C ARG A 113 -10.70 -16.18 5.68
N GLU A 114 -11.81 -15.85 6.35
CA GLU A 114 -12.55 -14.61 6.14
C GLU A 114 -11.68 -13.36 6.38
N LEU A 115 -10.85 -13.37 7.43
CA LEU A 115 -9.90 -12.28 7.68
C LEU A 115 -8.81 -12.22 6.61
N ALA A 116 -8.29 -13.36 6.15
CA ALA A 116 -7.24 -13.42 5.14
C ALA A 116 -7.71 -12.91 3.77
N GLU A 117 -9.01 -12.95 3.46
CA GLU A 117 -9.57 -12.38 2.22
C GLU A 117 -9.41 -10.85 2.14
N ASN A 118 -9.20 -10.17 3.28
CA ASN A 118 -8.98 -8.74 3.31
C ASN A 118 -7.63 -8.29 2.76
N ILE A 119 -6.63 -9.19 2.68
CA ILE A 119 -5.32 -8.91 2.08
C ILE A 119 -4.99 -10.05 1.13
N GLN A 120 -4.75 -9.72 -0.13
CA GLN A 120 -4.38 -10.69 -1.15
C GLN A 120 -3.06 -10.32 -1.78
N ILE A 121 -2.19 -11.29 -1.94
CA ILE A 121 -0.90 -11.15 -2.59
C ILE A 121 -0.87 -12.16 -3.74
N LEU A 122 -0.69 -11.65 -4.96
CA LEU A 122 -0.65 -12.46 -6.15
C LEU A 122 0.65 -12.20 -6.92
N ALA A 123 1.19 -13.24 -7.51
CA ALA A 123 2.25 -13.15 -8.50
C ALA A 123 1.64 -13.50 -9.85
N VAL A 124 1.71 -12.59 -10.81
CA VAL A 124 1.14 -12.73 -12.16
C VAL A 124 2.20 -12.48 -13.22
N GLY A 125 1.93 -12.89 -14.46
CA GLY A 125 2.86 -12.75 -15.58
C GLY A 125 3.89 -13.87 -15.64
N ASP A 126 5.10 -13.59 -16.13
CA ASP A 126 6.16 -14.57 -16.30
C ASP A 126 6.73 -15.05 -14.96
N LYS A 127 7.00 -16.35 -14.86
CA LYS A 127 7.52 -16.98 -13.62
C LYS A 127 8.91 -16.48 -13.22
N THR A 128 9.69 -16.02 -14.18
CA THR A 128 11.06 -15.52 -13.95
C THR A 128 11.09 -14.05 -13.59
N GLN A 129 10.07 -13.29 -14.01
CA GLN A 129 9.90 -11.86 -13.72
C GLN A 129 8.44 -11.54 -13.40
N PRO A 130 7.89 -12.06 -12.31
CA PRO A 130 6.49 -11.87 -11.99
C PRO A 130 6.20 -10.43 -11.54
N SER A 131 5.03 -9.93 -11.92
CA SER A 131 4.45 -8.75 -11.30
C SER A 131 3.80 -9.14 -9.97
N ILE A 132 4.07 -8.39 -8.91
CA ILE A 132 3.46 -8.62 -7.60
C ILE A 132 2.30 -7.66 -7.41
N ILE A 133 1.11 -8.22 -7.19
CA ILE A 133 -0.10 -7.47 -6.87
C ILE A 133 -0.37 -7.62 -5.37
N ILE A 134 -0.52 -6.50 -4.67
CA ILE A 134 -0.96 -6.47 -3.28
C ILE A 134 -2.28 -5.72 -3.26
N TYR A 135 -3.31 -6.38 -2.79
CA TYR A 135 -4.66 -5.83 -2.63
C TYR A 135 -5.04 -5.85 -1.16
N ASP A 136 -5.67 -4.78 -0.68
CA ASP A 136 -6.27 -4.73 0.64
C ASP A 136 -7.67 -4.11 0.61
N CYS A 137 -8.50 -4.55 1.55
CA CYS A 137 -9.81 -4.00 1.83
C CYS A 137 -9.77 -2.90 2.90
N GLY A 138 -8.66 -2.18 3.02
CA GLY A 138 -8.46 -1.10 3.99
C GLY A 138 -9.33 0.12 3.76
N GLU A 139 -9.00 1.22 4.44
CA GLU A 139 -9.81 2.46 4.37
C GLU A 139 -9.74 3.20 3.02
N GLY A 140 -8.75 2.87 2.18
CA GLY A 140 -8.49 3.57 0.93
C GLY A 140 -8.01 5.01 1.13
N GLN A 141 -7.70 5.68 0.01
CA GLN A 141 -7.27 7.08 -0.01
C GLN A 141 -8.10 7.89 -0.99
N LYS A 142 -8.41 9.13 -0.61
CA LYS A 142 -9.03 10.10 -1.52
C LYS A 142 -7.98 10.63 -2.50
N PRO A 143 -8.37 11.03 -3.73
CA PRO A 143 -7.44 11.55 -4.75
C PRO A 143 -6.55 12.68 -4.25
N GLU A 144 -7.11 13.63 -3.49
CA GLU A 144 -6.40 14.78 -2.92
C GLU A 144 -5.31 14.40 -1.91
N ASN A 145 -5.40 13.21 -1.34
CA ASN A 145 -4.43 12.71 -0.36
C ASN A 145 -3.31 11.87 -0.97
N PHE A 146 -3.40 11.49 -2.26
CA PHE A 146 -2.41 10.62 -2.90
C PHE A 146 -0.98 11.18 -2.82
N GLU A 147 -0.80 12.46 -3.14
CA GLU A 147 0.50 13.13 -3.10
C GLU A 147 1.09 13.14 -1.69
N HIS A 148 0.23 13.17 -0.67
CA HIS A 148 0.61 13.27 0.73
C HIS A 148 0.65 11.92 1.47
N SER A 149 0.19 10.85 0.84
CA SER A 149 0.18 9.50 1.42
C SER A 149 1.09 8.56 0.66
N PHE A 150 0.68 8.09 -0.52
CA PHE A 150 1.41 7.09 -1.29
C PHE A 150 2.67 7.63 -1.95
N LEU A 151 2.68 8.92 -2.33
CA LEU A 151 3.75 9.54 -3.09
C LEU A 151 4.66 10.41 -2.21
N SER A 152 4.50 10.40 -0.89
CA SER A 152 5.33 11.23 -0.01
C SER A 152 6.34 10.39 0.76
N LEU A 153 7.54 10.96 0.91
CA LEU A 153 8.57 10.48 1.83
C LEU A 153 8.48 11.27 3.14
N HIS A 154 8.76 10.60 4.26
CA HIS A 154 8.92 11.23 5.59
C HIS A 154 7.71 11.97 6.16
N ARG A 155 6.48 11.73 5.69
CA ARG A 155 5.30 12.31 6.34
C ARG A 155 4.76 11.40 7.45
N ASN A 156 4.72 11.96 8.64
CA ASN A 156 4.30 11.27 9.88
C ASN A 156 2.77 11.20 10.02
N ASN A 157 2.06 10.70 9.00
CA ASN A 157 0.59 10.67 9.01
C ASN A 157 -0.01 9.77 10.08
N LYS A 158 0.74 8.76 10.54
CA LYS A 158 0.29 7.72 11.48
C LYS A 158 0.94 7.83 12.87
N THR A 159 1.76 8.84 13.16
CA THR A 159 2.52 8.92 14.43
C THR A 159 1.66 8.92 15.68
N ASN A 160 0.44 9.46 15.60
CA ASN A 160 -0.49 9.53 16.72
C ASN A 160 -1.50 8.37 16.74
N ILE A 161 -1.29 7.32 15.92
CA ILE A 161 -2.11 6.12 15.94
C ILE A 161 -1.28 5.01 16.60
N HIS A 162 -1.72 4.55 17.77
CA HIS A 162 -0.90 3.66 18.60
C HIS A 162 -0.93 2.20 18.17
N PHE A 163 -1.98 1.78 17.49
CA PHE A 163 -2.23 0.39 17.10
C PHE A 163 -1.74 0.03 15.69
N VAL A 164 -0.98 0.91 15.02
CA VAL A 164 -0.38 0.68 13.70
C VAL A 164 1.15 0.62 13.77
N GLN A 165 1.76 -0.08 12.82
CA GLN A 165 3.21 -0.27 12.76
C GLN A 165 3.91 0.67 11.79
N GLY A 166 3.31 1.00 10.64
CA GLY A 166 3.90 1.85 9.60
C GLY A 166 3.86 3.33 9.97
N LYS A 167 4.74 3.77 10.86
CA LYS A 167 4.73 5.15 11.39
C LYS A 167 5.40 6.20 10.50
N TYR A 168 6.38 5.81 9.67
CA TYR A 168 7.29 6.75 9.05
C TYR A 168 7.13 6.95 7.52
N ASN A 169 6.18 6.29 6.88
CA ASN A 169 5.91 6.40 5.43
C ASN A 169 7.16 6.18 4.54
N MET A 170 8.14 5.42 5.00
CA MET A 170 9.40 5.19 4.28
C MET A 170 9.37 3.93 3.42
N GLY A 171 8.60 2.93 3.79
CA GLY A 171 8.67 1.62 3.15
C GLY A 171 7.88 1.48 1.86
N SER A 172 6.92 2.37 1.59
CA SER A 172 6.15 2.28 0.34
C SER A 172 7.02 2.51 -0.90
N THR A 173 8.09 3.29 -0.76
CA THR A 173 9.04 3.62 -1.84
C THR A 173 10.16 2.60 -1.98
N GLY A 174 10.56 1.95 -0.90
CA GLY A 174 11.62 0.95 -0.92
C GLY A 174 11.35 -0.25 -1.83
N ALA A 175 10.07 -0.53 -2.16
CA ALA A 175 9.71 -1.58 -3.10
C ALA A 175 9.97 -1.20 -4.57
N VAL A 176 9.93 0.09 -4.92
CA VAL A 176 10.06 0.56 -6.32
C VAL A 176 11.40 0.17 -6.92
N VAL A 177 12.49 0.19 -6.16
CA VAL A 177 13.83 -0.16 -6.65
C VAL A 177 13.95 -1.63 -7.10
N PHE A 178 13.04 -2.48 -6.66
CA PHE A 178 12.97 -3.90 -7.01
C PHE A 178 11.92 -4.22 -8.08
N CYS A 179 11.24 -3.20 -8.63
CA CYS A 179 10.21 -3.36 -9.66
C CYS A 179 10.79 -3.35 -11.06
N GLY A 180 11.43 -4.43 -11.49
CA GLY A 180 11.97 -4.58 -12.84
C GLY A 180 13.07 -3.57 -13.20
N ASP A 181 13.33 -3.42 -14.49
CA ASP A 181 14.37 -2.51 -15.03
C ASP A 181 13.87 -1.06 -15.05
N ASN A 182 12.65 -0.84 -15.49
CA ASN A 182 12.00 0.48 -15.58
C ASN A 182 11.35 0.94 -14.26
N LYS A 183 11.32 0.07 -13.24
CA LYS A 183 10.83 0.37 -11.89
C LYS A 183 9.38 0.85 -11.87
N TYR A 184 8.51 0.22 -12.65
CA TYR A 184 7.09 0.57 -12.69
C TYR A 184 6.33 0.13 -11.45
N GLN A 185 5.50 1.00 -10.95
CA GLN A 185 4.55 0.71 -9.88
C GLN A 185 3.20 1.37 -10.19
N LEU A 186 2.14 0.56 -10.26
CA LEU A 186 0.76 1.05 -10.36
C LEU A 186 0.13 1.08 -8.96
N ILE A 187 -0.47 2.21 -8.60
CA ILE A 187 -1.19 2.36 -7.35
C ILE A 187 -2.64 2.76 -7.66
N GLY A 188 -3.57 1.96 -7.16
CA GLY A 188 -5.00 2.24 -7.23
C GLY A 188 -5.62 2.27 -5.84
N SER A 189 -6.56 3.16 -5.60
CA SER A 189 -7.30 3.22 -4.35
C SER A 189 -8.72 3.73 -4.58
N LYS A 190 -9.64 3.27 -3.72
CA LYS A 190 -11.03 3.71 -3.70
C LYS A 190 -11.43 3.95 -2.25
N ARG A 191 -12.06 5.10 -1.99
CA ARG A 191 -12.64 5.45 -0.70
C ARG A 191 -14.07 5.96 -0.87
#